data_f0d145bc7d2e8ccc584db5e87beb27c3
#
_entry.id   f0d145bc7d2e8ccc584db5e87beb27c3
#
_cell.length_a   1.000
_cell.length_b   1.000
_cell.length_c   1.000
_cell.angle_alpha   90.00
_cell.angle_beta   90.00
_cell.angle_gamma   90.00
#
_symmetry.space_group_name_H-M   'P 1'
#
loop_
_entity.id
_entity.type
_entity.pdbx_description
1 polymer ?
#
loop_
_entity_poly.entity_id
_entity_poly.type
_entity_poly.pdbx_seq_one_letter_code
_entity_poly.pdbx_strand_id
1 'polypeptide(L)'
;AFNYLWAPLIDRFQVPYLTKKLGHRRGWIVLMQIAILTCLVTWSFINPTENLALLITVGLVIAIASATQDITVDALRIEQIGEHESKSMAAGAAMAVVGWWSGYKLGGVIALFTAEYLENIGVTNYWQITFLILGVVVILMNIGLMFVHEPLSTDRQKKQKETDKLIESKLGSKNIITNFIAWISSTLGGPIISFFKKN
;
A
#
# COMPACT_ATOMS: atom_id res chain seq x y z
N ALA A 1 4.88 -9.06 -9.87
CA ALA A 1 4.07 -10.11 -10.51
C ALA A 1 2.82 -10.48 -9.69
N PHE A 2 2.84 -10.40 -8.35
CA PHE A 2 1.68 -10.74 -7.50
C PHE A 2 0.64 -9.61 -7.31
N ASN A 3 0.88 -8.43 -7.86
CA ASN A 3 0.02 -7.25 -7.70
C ASN A 3 -1.42 -7.51 -8.18
N TYR A 4 -1.60 -8.31 -9.23
CA TYR A 4 -2.93 -8.68 -9.76
C TYR A 4 -3.78 -9.49 -8.79
N LEU A 5 -3.15 -10.27 -7.90
CA LEU A 5 -3.86 -11.04 -6.88
C LEU A 5 -4.20 -10.18 -5.65
N TRP A 6 -3.38 -9.17 -5.38
CA TRP A 6 -3.49 -8.34 -4.18
C TRP A 6 -4.44 -7.15 -4.37
N ALA A 7 -4.44 -6.53 -5.56
CA ALA A 7 -5.27 -5.38 -5.87
C ALA A 7 -6.78 -5.62 -5.65
N PRO A 8 -7.40 -6.74 -6.13
CA PRO A 8 -8.82 -7.00 -5.90
C PRO A 8 -9.20 -7.16 -4.42
N LEU A 9 -8.26 -7.63 -3.58
CA LEU A 9 -8.48 -7.71 -2.14
C LEU A 9 -8.57 -6.32 -1.51
N ILE A 10 -7.64 -5.41 -1.88
CA ILE A 10 -7.64 -4.03 -1.40
C ILE A 10 -8.90 -3.31 -1.86
N ASP A 11 -9.35 -3.54 -3.10
CA ASP A 11 -10.55 -2.92 -3.65
C ASP A 11 -11.82 -3.32 -2.90
N ARG A 12 -11.89 -4.55 -2.42
CA ARG A 12 -13.06 -5.11 -1.77
C ARG A 12 -13.12 -4.86 -0.27
N PHE A 13 -11.96 -4.94 0.42
CA PHE A 13 -11.92 -4.75 1.86
C PHE A 13 -11.88 -3.27 2.23
N GLN A 14 -12.85 -2.84 3.02
CA GLN A 14 -12.89 -1.51 3.60
C GLN A 14 -12.18 -1.52 4.95
N VAL A 15 -11.28 -0.56 5.18
CA VAL A 15 -10.66 -0.39 6.49
C VAL A 15 -11.69 0.23 7.43
N PRO A 16 -12.12 -0.49 8.49
CA PRO A 16 -13.10 0.04 9.43
C PRO A 16 -12.66 1.41 9.96
N TYR A 17 -13.59 2.34 10.16
CA TYR A 17 -13.34 3.69 10.66
C TYR A 17 -12.55 4.62 9.72
N LEU A 18 -11.39 4.21 9.20
CA LEU A 18 -10.56 5.04 8.31
C LEU A 18 -11.26 5.31 6.97
N THR A 19 -11.86 4.29 6.37
CA THR A 19 -12.60 4.44 5.10
C THR A 19 -13.75 5.44 5.22
N LYS A 20 -14.44 5.50 6.38
CA LYS A 20 -15.54 6.43 6.59
C LYS A 20 -15.09 7.89 6.70
N LYS A 21 -13.88 8.13 7.26
CA LYS A 21 -13.37 9.48 7.51
C LYS A 21 -12.50 10.02 6.38
N LEU A 22 -11.67 9.18 5.78
CA LEU A 22 -10.62 9.60 4.86
C LEU A 22 -10.89 9.19 3.41
N GLY A 23 -11.84 8.29 3.18
CA GLY A 23 -12.03 7.63 1.89
C GLY A 23 -11.42 6.23 1.86
N HIS A 24 -11.71 5.47 0.79
CA HIS A 24 -11.31 4.07 0.71
C HIS A 24 -9.79 3.92 0.47
N ARG A 25 -9.26 4.64 -0.53
CA ARG A 25 -7.83 4.56 -0.88
C ARG A 25 -6.96 5.19 0.19
N ARG A 26 -7.32 6.39 0.62
CA ARG A 26 -6.59 7.08 1.70
C ARG A 26 -6.62 6.30 3.01
N GLY A 27 -7.73 5.64 3.33
CA GLY A 27 -7.83 4.77 4.51
C GLY A 27 -6.81 3.62 4.48
N TRP A 28 -6.65 2.96 3.33
CA TRP A 28 -5.63 1.92 3.14
C TRP A 28 -4.21 2.46 3.22
N ILE A 29 -3.93 3.60 2.56
CA ILE A 29 -2.61 4.22 2.61
C ILE A 29 -2.22 4.56 4.05
N VAL A 30 -3.11 5.19 4.80
CA VAL A 30 -2.85 5.55 6.21
C VAL A 30 -2.65 4.30 7.08
N LEU A 31 -3.41 3.23 6.87
CA LEU A 31 -3.21 1.97 7.58
C LEU A 31 -1.81 1.39 7.33
N MET A 32 -1.38 1.35 6.06
CA MET A 32 -0.05 0.84 5.71
C MET A 32 1.07 1.73 6.27
N GLN A 33 0.86 3.04 6.27
CA GLN A 33 1.80 3.97 6.89
C GLN A 33 1.95 3.77 8.40
N ILE A 34 0.84 3.54 9.11
CA ILE A 34 0.88 3.21 10.53
C ILE A 34 1.66 1.91 10.76
N ALA A 35 1.44 0.89 9.92
CA ALA A 35 2.18 -0.36 9.99
C ALA A 35 3.69 -0.15 9.77
N ILE A 36 4.08 0.61 8.74
CA ILE A 36 5.49 0.93 8.46
C ILE A 36 6.12 1.71 9.62
N LEU A 37 5.45 2.74 10.14
CA LEU A 37 5.94 3.51 11.27
C LEU A 37 6.11 2.65 12.53
N THR A 38 5.16 1.77 12.82
CA THR A 38 5.25 0.83 13.94
C THR A 38 6.46 -0.10 13.77
N CYS A 39 6.70 -0.60 12.57
CA CYS A 39 7.86 -1.42 12.27
C CYS A 39 9.19 -0.66 12.40
N LEU A 40 9.26 0.60 11.95
CA LEU A 40 10.46 1.43 12.10
C LEU A 40 10.76 1.72 13.58
N VAL A 41 9.73 2.00 14.38
CA VAL A 41 9.87 2.14 15.82
C VAL A 41 10.33 0.82 16.45
N THR A 42 9.78 -0.32 16.02
CA THR A 42 10.23 -1.64 16.48
C THR A 42 11.70 -1.87 16.15
N TRP A 43 12.17 -1.52 14.95
CA TRP A 43 13.58 -1.61 14.58
C TRP A 43 14.49 -0.73 15.45
N SER A 44 13.99 0.41 15.95
CA SER A 44 14.77 1.28 16.85
C SER A 44 15.08 0.63 18.20
N PHE A 45 14.35 -0.44 18.57
CA PHE A 45 14.61 -1.21 19.80
C PHE A 45 15.41 -2.49 19.58
N ILE A 46 15.65 -2.89 18.31
CA ILE A 46 16.35 -4.13 17.97
C ILE A 46 17.83 -3.83 17.72
N ASN A 47 18.69 -4.63 18.33
CA ASN A 47 20.10 -4.65 17.96
C ASN A 47 20.29 -5.56 16.73
N PRO A 48 20.70 -5.00 15.57
CA PRO A 48 20.82 -5.76 14.32
C PRO A 48 21.80 -6.95 14.41
N THR A 49 22.83 -6.82 15.25
CA THR A 49 23.87 -7.85 15.40
C THR A 49 23.42 -9.04 16.22
N GLU A 50 22.47 -8.86 17.13
CA GLU A 50 22.02 -9.90 18.06
C GLU A 50 20.74 -10.59 17.58
N ASN A 51 19.86 -9.89 16.89
CA ASN A 51 18.51 -10.34 16.54
C ASN A 51 18.19 -10.24 15.03
N LEU A 52 19.06 -10.78 14.20
CA LEU A 52 18.92 -10.72 12.74
C LEU A 52 17.59 -11.31 12.24
N ALA A 53 17.13 -12.43 12.83
CA ALA A 53 15.87 -13.06 12.42
C ALA A 53 14.65 -12.15 12.67
N LEU A 54 14.62 -11.45 13.81
CA LEU A 54 13.56 -10.50 14.14
C LEU A 54 13.62 -9.28 13.21
N LEU A 55 14.81 -8.78 12.93
CA LEU A 55 15.02 -7.67 12.00
C LEU A 55 14.52 -8.01 10.60
N ILE A 56 14.81 -9.21 10.08
CA ILE A 56 14.32 -9.68 8.78
C ILE A 56 12.80 -9.82 8.79
N THR A 57 12.21 -10.36 9.87
CA THR A 57 10.76 -10.55 9.97
C THR A 57 10.03 -9.20 9.95
N VAL A 58 10.48 -8.23 10.72
CA VAL A 58 9.92 -6.87 10.70
C VAL A 58 10.13 -6.21 9.34
N GLY A 59 11.29 -6.42 8.69
CA GLY A 59 11.55 -5.96 7.33
C GLY A 59 10.60 -6.54 6.30
N LEU A 60 10.23 -7.81 6.44
CA LEU A 60 9.22 -8.44 5.58
C LEU A 60 7.84 -7.79 5.74
N VAL A 61 7.44 -7.45 6.96
CA VAL A 61 6.19 -6.72 7.21
C VAL A 61 6.22 -5.34 6.55
N ILE A 62 7.33 -4.61 6.65
CA ILE A 62 7.52 -3.32 5.96
C ILE A 62 7.39 -3.51 4.45
N ALA A 63 8.01 -4.53 3.88
CA ALA A 63 7.97 -4.80 2.45
C ALA A 63 6.54 -5.10 1.96
N ILE A 64 5.76 -5.89 2.71
CA ILE A 64 4.36 -6.19 2.40
C ILE A 64 3.50 -4.92 2.51
N ALA A 65 3.69 -4.13 3.57
CA ALA A 65 2.94 -2.89 3.77
C ALA A 65 3.27 -1.86 2.67
N SER A 66 4.53 -1.70 2.30
CA SER A 66 4.99 -0.83 1.22
C SER A 66 4.41 -1.26 -0.13
N ALA A 67 4.49 -2.55 -0.48
CA ALA A 67 3.91 -3.07 -1.73
C ALA A 67 2.38 -2.86 -1.79
N THR A 68 1.68 -3.03 -0.67
CA THR A 68 0.23 -2.77 -0.56
C THR A 68 -0.07 -1.29 -0.75
N GLN A 69 0.75 -0.42 -0.17
CA GLN A 69 0.63 1.03 -0.32
C GLN A 69 0.85 1.47 -1.77
N ASP A 70 1.87 0.94 -2.45
CA ASP A 70 2.17 1.28 -3.85
C ASP A 70 0.97 0.98 -4.76
N ILE A 71 0.35 -0.20 -4.62
CA ILE A 71 -0.86 -0.57 -5.37
C ILE A 71 -1.99 0.42 -5.09
N THR A 72 -2.17 0.82 -3.83
CA THR A 72 -3.24 1.72 -3.42
C THR A 72 -3.03 3.15 -3.94
N VAL A 73 -1.78 3.63 -3.94
CA VAL A 73 -1.40 4.94 -4.50
C VAL A 73 -1.61 4.96 -6.01
N ASP A 74 -1.21 3.89 -6.70
CA ASP A 74 -1.44 3.76 -8.15
C ASP A 74 -2.93 3.78 -8.50
N ALA A 75 -3.74 3.06 -7.73
CA ALA A 75 -5.18 3.07 -7.91
C ALA A 75 -5.80 4.46 -7.64
N LEU A 76 -5.35 5.16 -6.59
CA LEU A 76 -5.79 6.52 -6.29
C LEU A 76 -5.44 7.48 -7.44
N ARG A 77 -4.22 7.38 -7.99
CA ARG A 77 -3.78 8.18 -9.14
C ARG A 77 -4.67 7.96 -10.37
N ILE A 78 -4.97 6.71 -10.70
CA ILE A 78 -5.82 6.35 -11.83
C ILE A 78 -7.24 6.91 -11.64
N GLU A 79 -7.79 6.81 -10.42
CA GLU A 79 -9.10 7.35 -10.09
C GLU A 79 -9.15 8.88 -10.16
N GLN A 80 -8.04 9.57 -9.83
CA GLN A 80 -7.97 11.03 -9.90
C GLN A 80 -7.88 11.57 -11.32
N ILE A 81 -7.10 10.93 -12.19
CA ILE A 81 -6.88 11.37 -13.56
C ILE A 81 -8.10 11.04 -14.44
N GLY A 82 -8.73 9.89 -14.21
CA GLY A 82 -9.82 9.36 -15.03
C GLY A 82 -9.34 8.59 -16.25
N GLU A 83 -10.09 7.55 -16.63
CA GLU A 83 -9.72 6.60 -17.71
C GLU A 83 -9.68 7.22 -19.11
N HIS A 84 -10.31 8.39 -19.31
CA HIS A 84 -10.45 9.04 -20.62
C HIS A 84 -9.27 9.96 -20.99
N GLU A 85 -8.40 10.29 -20.04
CA GLU A 85 -7.27 11.21 -20.26
C GLU A 85 -5.95 10.47 -20.47
N SER A 86 -5.76 9.84 -21.62
CA SER A 86 -4.56 9.03 -21.91
C SER A 86 -3.23 9.79 -21.75
N LYS A 87 -3.17 11.08 -22.12
CA LYS A 87 -1.97 11.91 -21.95
C LYS A 87 -1.64 12.18 -20.50
N SER A 88 -2.65 12.54 -19.70
CA SER A 88 -2.51 12.77 -18.25
C SER A 88 -2.16 11.47 -17.51
N MET A 89 -2.69 10.32 -17.96
CA MET A 89 -2.33 9.00 -17.45
C MET A 89 -0.87 8.67 -17.69
N ALA A 90 -0.34 8.92 -18.90
CA ALA A 90 1.05 8.70 -19.22
C ALA A 90 1.99 9.61 -18.41
N ALA A 91 1.65 10.90 -18.28
CA ALA A 91 2.38 11.84 -17.44
C ALA A 91 2.38 11.42 -15.95
N GLY A 92 1.22 11.03 -15.43
CA GLY A 92 1.09 10.53 -14.05
C GLY A 92 1.92 9.26 -13.80
N ALA A 93 1.97 8.34 -14.76
CA ALA A 93 2.82 7.15 -14.68
C ALA A 93 4.33 7.52 -14.67
N ALA A 94 4.75 8.44 -15.53
CA ALA A 94 6.13 8.92 -15.55
C ALA A 94 6.53 9.59 -14.23
N MET A 95 5.66 10.44 -13.67
CA MET A 95 5.89 11.08 -12.36
C MET A 95 5.96 10.07 -11.22
N ALA A 96 5.17 8.99 -11.25
CA ALA A 96 5.26 7.91 -10.26
C ALA A 96 6.61 7.20 -10.31
N VAL A 97 7.14 6.93 -11.52
CA VAL A 97 8.48 6.33 -11.69
C VAL A 97 9.56 7.27 -11.15
N VAL A 98 9.50 8.57 -11.48
CA VAL A 98 10.43 9.57 -10.94
C VAL A 98 10.36 9.64 -9.42
N GLY A 99 9.15 9.66 -8.85
CA GLY A 99 8.94 9.67 -7.40
C GLY A 99 9.51 8.43 -6.73
N TRP A 100 9.28 7.24 -7.31
CA TRP A 100 9.81 5.97 -6.79
C TRP A 100 11.35 5.96 -6.78
N TRP A 101 12.00 6.30 -7.91
CA TRP A 101 13.46 6.35 -8.00
C TRP A 101 14.07 7.40 -7.06
N SER A 102 13.46 8.60 -7.00
CA SER A 102 13.91 9.66 -6.12
C SER A 102 13.78 9.27 -4.65
N GLY A 103 12.64 8.72 -4.25
CA GLY A 103 12.39 8.26 -2.89
C GLY A 103 13.35 7.16 -2.47
N TYR A 104 13.57 6.16 -3.33
CA TYR A 104 14.52 5.07 -3.08
C TYR A 104 15.94 5.59 -2.86
N LYS A 105 16.43 6.47 -3.75
CA LYS A 105 17.78 7.02 -3.65
C LYS A 105 17.93 7.96 -2.46
N LEU A 106 17.00 8.90 -2.27
CA LEU A 106 17.06 9.84 -1.14
C LEU A 106 16.93 9.12 0.21
N GLY A 107 16.04 8.15 0.31
CA GLY A 107 15.89 7.34 1.53
C GLY A 107 17.18 6.58 1.87
N GLY A 108 17.81 5.95 0.87
CA GLY A 108 19.08 5.25 1.05
C GLY A 108 20.23 6.20 1.46
N VAL A 109 20.33 7.36 0.80
CA VAL A 109 21.32 8.39 1.12
C VAL A 109 21.13 8.89 2.57
N ILE A 110 19.91 9.28 2.94
CA ILE A 110 19.60 9.73 4.31
C ILE A 110 19.97 8.65 5.33
N ALA A 111 19.59 7.39 5.08
CA ALA A 111 19.87 6.29 5.99
C ALA A 111 21.37 6.08 6.19
N LEU A 112 22.13 5.95 5.10
CA LEU A 112 23.56 5.63 5.16
C LEU A 112 24.40 6.79 5.73
N PHE A 113 24.17 8.02 5.25
CA PHE A 113 24.91 9.18 5.76
C PHE A 113 24.59 9.49 7.23
N THR A 114 23.35 9.29 7.66
CA THR A 114 22.97 9.46 9.06
C THR A 114 23.65 8.41 9.94
N ALA A 115 23.63 7.14 9.51
CA ALA A 115 24.28 6.05 10.24
C ALA A 115 25.80 6.28 10.34
N GLU A 116 26.47 6.59 9.24
CA GLU A 116 27.89 6.88 9.19
C GLU A 116 28.27 8.08 10.07
N TYR A 117 27.52 9.17 10.00
CA TYR A 117 27.77 10.35 10.82
C TYR A 117 27.65 10.04 12.30
N LEU A 118 26.61 9.32 12.73
CA LEU A 118 26.39 8.95 14.12
C LEU A 118 27.47 7.98 14.62
N GLU A 119 27.90 7.03 13.79
CA GLU A 119 29.00 6.11 14.08
C GLU A 119 30.31 6.87 14.30
N ASN A 120 30.66 7.82 13.42
CA ASN A 120 31.88 8.61 13.48
C ASN A 120 31.97 9.50 14.74
N ILE A 121 30.84 9.96 15.27
CA ILE A 121 30.82 10.72 16.54
C ILE A 121 30.69 9.81 17.77
N GLY A 122 30.82 8.48 17.61
CA GLY A 122 30.90 7.52 18.72
C GLY A 122 29.56 7.10 19.33
N VAL A 123 28.45 7.29 18.61
CA VAL A 123 27.13 6.84 19.06
C VAL A 123 27.02 5.34 18.87
N THR A 124 26.84 4.57 19.93
CA THR A 124 26.79 3.09 19.88
C THR A 124 25.51 2.54 19.26
N ASN A 125 24.39 3.25 19.37
CA ASN A 125 23.08 2.87 18.87
C ASN A 125 22.68 3.66 17.60
N TYR A 126 23.63 3.89 16.70
CA TYR A 126 23.44 4.72 15.51
C TYR A 126 22.37 4.19 14.55
N TRP A 127 22.22 2.88 14.38
CA TRP A 127 21.16 2.33 13.56
C TRP A 127 19.75 2.57 14.12
N GLN A 128 19.58 2.45 15.43
CA GLN A 128 18.30 2.69 16.09
C GLN A 128 17.86 4.15 15.91
N ILE A 129 18.79 5.10 16.06
CA ILE A 129 18.52 6.52 15.84
C ILE A 129 18.22 6.79 14.37
N THR A 130 18.95 6.17 13.45
CA THR A 130 18.69 6.29 12.02
C THR A 130 17.28 5.84 11.65
N PHE A 131 16.79 4.72 12.20
CA PHE A 131 15.41 4.26 11.96
C PHE A 131 14.36 5.25 12.51
N LEU A 132 14.61 5.88 13.65
CA LEU A 132 13.72 6.94 14.16
C LEU A 132 13.70 8.16 13.25
N ILE A 133 14.85 8.59 12.74
CA ILE A 133 14.95 9.70 11.78
C ILE A 133 14.18 9.38 10.49
N LEU A 134 14.35 8.17 9.96
CA LEU A 134 13.57 7.71 8.81
C LEU A 134 12.06 7.70 9.10
N GLY A 135 11.66 7.32 10.31
CA GLY A 135 10.27 7.40 10.76
C GLY A 135 9.73 8.83 10.73
N VAL A 136 10.52 9.82 11.16
CA VAL A 136 10.15 11.24 11.07
C VAL A 136 10.00 11.67 9.61
N VAL A 137 10.91 11.27 8.72
CA VAL A 137 10.80 11.56 7.27
C VAL A 137 9.51 10.98 6.71
N VAL A 138 9.16 9.75 7.06
CA VAL A 138 7.90 9.11 6.63
C VAL A 138 6.70 9.90 7.14
N ILE A 139 6.69 10.38 8.38
CA ILE A 139 5.60 11.22 8.92
C ILE A 139 5.46 12.52 8.11
N LEU A 140 6.57 13.19 7.81
CA LEU A 140 6.55 14.42 7.02
C LEU A 140 5.97 14.18 5.61
N MET A 141 6.35 13.09 4.96
CA MET A 141 5.79 12.71 3.65
C MET A 141 4.29 12.41 3.74
N ASN A 142 3.83 11.82 4.84
CA ASN A 142 2.41 11.57 5.07
C ASN A 142 1.58 12.85 5.23
N ILE A 143 2.13 13.90 5.78
CA ILE A 143 1.46 15.20 5.85
C ILE A 143 1.14 15.70 4.43
N GLY A 144 2.08 15.54 3.49
CA GLY A 144 1.83 15.85 2.07
C GLY A 144 0.65 15.06 1.47
N LEU A 145 0.54 13.78 1.82
CA LEU A 145 -0.56 12.93 1.35
C LEU A 145 -1.94 13.37 1.86
N MET A 146 -2.02 14.03 3.01
CA MET A 146 -3.30 14.54 3.54
C MET A 146 -3.93 15.61 2.67
N PHE A 147 -3.14 16.31 1.85
CA PHE A 147 -3.64 17.31 0.90
C PHE A 147 -4.17 16.71 -0.41
N VAL A 148 -3.89 15.43 -0.66
CA VAL A 148 -4.37 14.74 -1.86
C VAL A 148 -5.86 14.46 -1.72
N HIS A 149 -6.68 14.94 -2.67
CA HIS A 149 -8.12 14.71 -2.67
C HIS A 149 -8.46 13.34 -3.24
N GLU A 150 -9.33 12.58 -2.57
CA GLU A 150 -9.87 11.32 -3.10
C GLU A 150 -11.20 11.62 -3.79
N PRO A 151 -11.39 11.26 -5.09
CA PRO A 151 -12.65 11.41 -5.79
C PRO A 151 -13.75 10.59 -5.12
N LEU A 152 -15.00 11.09 -5.15
CA LEU A 152 -16.14 10.38 -4.59
C LEU A 152 -16.32 9.02 -5.30
N SER A 153 -16.17 7.94 -4.54
CA SER A 153 -16.16 6.56 -5.03
C SER A 153 -17.56 6.00 -5.34
N THR A 154 -18.54 6.86 -5.68
CA THR A 154 -19.95 6.48 -5.87
C THR A 154 -20.13 5.43 -6.96
N ASP A 155 -19.41 5.55 -8.08
CA ASP A 155 -19.54 4.61 -9.21
C ASP A 155 -18.87 3.26 -8.92
N ARG A 156 -17.74 3.27 -8.21
CA ARG A 156 -17.08 2.04 -7.74
C ARG A 156 -17.95 1.29 -6.75
N GLN A 157 -18.55 2.00 -5.78
CA GLN A 157 -19.46 1.39 -4.81
C GLN A 157 -20.72 0.80 -5.47
N LYS A 158 -21.25 1.46 -6.51
CA LYS A 158 -22.37 0.93 -7.30
C LYS A 158 -21.96 -0.34 -8.03
N LYS A 159 -20.86 -0.32 -8.79
CA LYS A 159 -20.33 -1.50 -9.50
C LYS A 159 -20.04 -2.66 -8.55
N GLN A 160 -19.48 -2.38 -7.37
CA GLN A 160 -19.21 -3.40 -6.37
C GLN A 160 -20.50 -4.02 -5.81
N LYS A 161 -21.50 -3.19 -5.47
CA LYS A 161 -22.83 -3.69 -5.02
C LYS A 161 -23.55 -4.50 -6.09
N GLU A 162 -23.46 -4.12 -7.36
CA GLU A 162 -24.01 -4.88 -8.47
C GLU A 162 -23.31 -6.23 -8.64
N THR A 163 -21.98 -6.25 -8.55
CA THR A 163 -21.20 -7.48 -8.61
C THR A 163 -21.51 -8.40 -7.43
N ASP A 164 -21.62 -7.87 -6.22
CA ASP A 164 -21.97 -8.64 -5.02
C ASP A 164 -23.38 -9.24 -5.13
N LYS A 165 -24.35 -8.48 -5.63
CA LYS A 165 -25.70 -9.00 -5.90
C LYS A 165 -25.72 -10.10 -6.97
N LEU A 166 -24.92 -9.96 -8.04
CA LEU A 166 -24.79 -10.98 -9.08
C LEU A 166 -24.15 -12.26 -8.55
N ILE A 167 -23.17 -12.14 -7.65
CA ILE A 167 -22.53 -13.27 -6.98
C ILE A 167 -23.53 -13.96 -6.05
N GLU A 168 -24.26 -13.20 -5.26
CA GLU A 168 -25.26 -13.69 -4.32
C GLU A 168 -26.43 -14.41 -5.06
N SER A 169 -26.88 -13.86 -6.18
CA SER A 169 -27.93 -14.48 -7.01
C SER A 169 -27.49 -15.78 -7.71
N LYS A 170 -26.20 -15.90 -8.05
CA LYS A 170 -25.66 -17.11 -8.71
C LYS A 170 -25.32 -18.22 -7.72
N LEU A 171 -25.07 -17.89 -6.48
CA LEU A 171 -24.53 -18.81 -5.48
C LEU A 171 -25.60 -19.57 -4.69
N GLY A 172 -26.81 -19.07 -4.54
CA GLY A 172 -27.99 -19.79 -3.96
C GLY A 172 -27.73 -20.78 -2.81
N SER A 173 -26.49 -20.98 -2.41
CA SER A 173 -26.00 -22.01 -1.51
C SER A 173 -25.77 -21.46 -0.10
N LYS A 174 -26.30 -22.15 0.91
CA LYS A 174 -26.15 -21.82 2.32
C LYS A 174 -24.78 -22.19 2.94
N ASN A 175 -23.84 -22.76 2.19
CA ASN A 175 -22.54 -23.21 2.72
C ASN A 175 -21.49 -22.10 2.69
N ILE A 176 -20.96 -21.77 3.88
CA ILE A 176 -19.93 -20.74 4.07
C ILE A 176 -18.67 -21.03 3.22
N ILE A 177 -18.27 -22.29 3.09
CA ILE A 177 -17.11 -22.71 2.31
C ILE A 177 -17.32 -22.48 0.81
N THR A 178 -18.50 -22.83 0.29
CA THR A 178 -18.84 -22.63 -1.13
C THR A 178 -18.91 -21.15 -1.48
N ASN A 179 -19.46 -20.34 -0.57
CA ASN A 179 -19.49 -18.88 -0.72
C ASN A 179 -18.09 -18.27 -0.68
N PHE A 180 -17.18 -18.77 0.15
CA PHE A 180 -15.79 -18.32 0.25
C PHE A 180 -14.99 -18.70 -1.03
N ILE A 181 -15.12 -19.92 -1.53
CA ILE A 181 -14.45 -20.37 -2.77
C ILE A 181 -14.97 -19.58 -3.98
N ALA A 182 -16.26 -19.38 -4.08
CA ALA A 182 -16.85 -18.61 -5.18
C ALA A 182 -16.49 -17.10 -5.06
N TRP A 183 -16.39 -16.59 -3.85
CA TRP A 183 -15.89 -15.25 -3.61
C TRP A 183 -14.43 -15.10 -4.08
N ILE A 184 -13.54 -16.03 -3.74
CA ILE A 184 -12.15 -16.06 -4.22
C ILE A 184 -12.14 -16.16 -5.76
N SER A 185 -12.90 -17.10 -6.35
CA SER A 185 -12.91 -17.30 -7.79
C SER A 185 -13.46 -16.10 -8.56
N SER A 186 -14.44 -15.38 -8.04
CA SER A 186 -14.98 -14.18 -8.67
C SER A 186 -14.07 -12.96 -8.47
N THR A 187 -13.41 -12.85 -7.32
CA THR A 187 -12.54 -11.71 -6.98
C THR A 187 -11.19 -11.81 -7.70
N LEU A 188 -10.65 -13.01 -7.85
CA LEU A 188 -9.36 -13.25 -8.51
C LEU A 188 -9.54 -13.71 -9.97
N GLY A 189 -10.50 -14.60 -10.24
CA GLY A 189 -10.73 -15.16 -11.57
C GLY A 189 -11.37 -14.18 -12.54
N GLY A 190 -12.30 -13.33 -12.08
CA GLY A 190 -12.97 -12.34 -12.91
C GLY A 190 -12.01 -11.38 -13.62
N PRO A 191 -11.14 -10.67 -12.90
CA PRO A 191 -10.13 -9.80 -13.50
C PRO A 191 -9.14 -10.52 -14.42
N ILE A 192 -8.71 -11.73 -14.05
CA ILE A 192 -7.78 -12.55 -14.85
C ILE A 192 -8.46 -12.95 -16.18
N ILE A 193 -9.68 -13.47 -16.13
CA ILE A 193 -10.42 -13.88 -17.33
C ILE A 193 -10.71 -12.67 -18.22
N SER A 194 -11.07 -11.52 -17.65
CA SER A 194 -11.33 -10.29 -18.41
C SER A 194 -10.06 -9.75 -19.08
N PHE A 195 -8.91 -9.90 -18.46
CA PHE A 195 -7.61 -9.52 -19.04
C PHE A 195 -7.28 -10.37 -20.28
N PHE A 196 -7.45 -11.71 -20.20
CA PHE A 196 -7.20 -12.62 -21.32
C PHE A 196 -8.27 -12.59 -22.41
N LYS A 197 -9.48 -12.06 -22.13
CA LYS A 197 -10.54 -11.93 -23.12
C LYS A 197 -10.47 -10.64 -23.94
N LYS A 198 -9.71 -9.64 -23.48
CA LYS A 198 -9.54 -8.33 -24.14
C LYS A 198 -8.33 -8.26 -25.07
N ASN A 199 -7.47 -9.27 -25.02
CA ASN A 199 -6.34 -9.49 -25.92
C ASN A 199 -6.56 -10.74 -26.76
#